data_b8d0453d4c422f46e691de40f1adab0c
#
_entry.id   b8d0453d4c422f46e691de40f1adab0c
#
_cell.length_a   1.000
_cell.length_b   1.000
_cell.length_c   1.000
_cell.angle_alpha   90.00
_cell.angle_beta   90.00
_cell.angle_gamma   90.00
#
_symmetry.space_group_name_H-M   'P 1'
#
loop_
_entity.id
_entity.type
_entity.pdbx_description
1 polymer ?
#
loop_
_entity_poly.entity_id
_entity_poly.type
_entity_poly.pdbx_seq_one_letter_code
_entity_poly.pdbx_strand_id
1 'polypeptide(L)'
;LNNTALQSPPHVPEIKLHLADEAHDLWHRTEEELATLGLPPPFWAFAWAGGQGVARYVLDHPASVRDKNVLDFASGSGLVGIASALAGARHVVACDIDPFALPAIALNAAANGVFLEARRDDLIGSDGGWDVVLAGDVFYDKAFADQLIPWFTSLATHGAEVIVGDPGRSYFPKNLLHELGVYTVPVTRVLEDAEVKRTTVWRFA
;
A
#
# COMPACT_ATOMS: atom_id res chain seq x y z
N LEU A 1 9.13 17.01 -0.44
CA LEU A 1 8.75 16.81 -1.86
C LEU A 1 9.77 17.33 -2.88
N ASN A 2 10.71 18.17 -2.49
CA ASN A 2 11.75 18.70 -3.40
C ASN A 2 12.69 17.60 -3.96
N ASN A 3 12.59 16.38 -3.43
CA ASN A 3 13.46 15.24 -3.73
C ASN A 3 12.66 14.07 -4.33
N THR A 4 11.49 14.33 -4.90
CA THR A 4 10.70 13.35 -5.63
C THR A 4 10.46 13.81 -7.06
N ALA A 5 10.36 12.86 -7.99
CA ALA A 5 9.98 13.10 -9.38
C ALA A 5 8.68 12.37 -9.71
N LEU A 6 7.89 12.93 -10.63
CA LEU A 6 6.67 12.29 -11.10
C LEU A 6 7.05 11.13 -12.03
N GLN A 7 6.74 9.92 -11.60
CA GLN A 7 7.10 8.67 -12.29
C GLN A 7 5.90 7.73 -12.32
N SER A 8 5.90 6.77 -13.24
CA SER A 8 4.94 5.68 -13.23
C SER A 8 5.60 4.40 -12.74
N PRO A 9 5.02 3.72 -11.72
CA PRO A 9 5.52 2.42 -11.31
C PRO A 9 5.44 1.43 -12.48
N PRO A 10 6.48 0.61 -12.72
CA PRO A 10 6.57 -0.19 -13.94
C PRO A 10 5.45 -1.23 -14.08
N HIS A 11 4.86 -1.68 -12.98
CA HIS A 11 3.78 -2.68 -13.00
C HIS A 11 2.38 -2.07 -13.15
N VAL A 12 2.24 -0.77 -12.90
CA VAL A 12 0.99 0.01 -13.03
C VAL A 12 1.26 1.34 -13.74
N PRO A 13 1.67 1.30 -15.02
CA PRO A 13 2.09 2.49 -15.76
C PRO A 13 0.97 3.52 -15.98
N GLU A 14 -0.28 3.13 -15.75
CA GLU A 14 -1.45 4.01 -15.80
C GLU A 14 -1.44 5.06 -14.68
N ILE A 15 -0.73 4.80 -13.56
CA ILE A 15 -0.70 5.65 -12.38
C ILE A 15 0.60 6.44 -12.34
N LYS A 16 0.50 7.71 -11.98
CA LYS A 16 1.64 8.62 -11.79
C LYS A 16 1.81 8.93 -10.30
N LEU A 17 3.02 8.78 -9.80
CA LEU A 17 3.36 9.04 -8.41
C LEU A 17 4.59 9.93 -8.30
N HIS A 18 4.60 10.83 -7.33
CA HIS A 18 5.82 11.51 -6.88
C HIS A 18 6.63 10.53 -6.03
N LEU A 19 7.65 9.92 -6.62
CA LEU A 19 8.54 8.96 -5.97
C LEU A 19 9.93 9.55 -5.79
N ALA A 20 10.61 9.14 -4.73
CA ALA A 20 12.01 9.47 -4.54
C ALA A 20 12.87 8.77 -5.58
N ASP A 21 13.99 9.41 -5.94
CA ASP A 21 15.06 8.73 -6.65
C ASP A 21 15.75 7.75 -5.68
N GLU A 22 16.15 6.58 -6.19
CA GLU A 22 16.87 5.55 -5.43
C GLU A 22 18.19 6.05 -4.86
N ALA A 23 18.79 7.07 -5.48
CA ALA A 23 19.99 7.74 -5.00
C ALA A 23 19.74 8.75 -3.88
N HIS A 24 18.49 8.82 -3.34
CA HIS A 24 18.16 9.82 -2.34
C HIS A 24 18.86 9.55 -1.01
N ASP A 25 19.53 10.56 -0.48
CA ASP A 25 20.32 10.47 0.76
C ASP A 25 19.53 9.93 1.96
N LEU A 26 18.21 10.17 2.02
CA LEU A 26 17.35 9.67 3.11
C LEU A 26 17.18 8.15 3.09
N TRP A 27 17.21 7.52 1.91
CA TRP A 27 17.11 6.06 1.81
C TRP A 27 18.41 5.36 2.28
N HIS A 28 19.54 5.99 2.06
CA HIS A 28 20.84 5.44 2.48
C HIS A 28 21.14 5.65 3.97
N ARG A 29 20.29 6.37 4.70
CA ARG A 29 20.42 6.52 6.15
C ARG A 29 19.88 5.30 6.86
N THR A 30 20.57 4.90 7.92
CA THR A 30 20.07 3.84 8.80
C THR A 30 18.81 4.30 9.57
N GLU A 31 18.01 3.36 10.04
CA GLU A 31 16.85 3.68 10.89
C GLU A 31 17.28 4.47 12.15
N GLU A 32 18.47 4.17 12.69
CA GLU A 32 19.03 4.86 13.85
C GLU A 32 19.38 6.33 13.53
N GLU A 33 19.95 6.59 12.35
CA GLU A 33 20.24 7.95 11.89
C GLU A 33 18.94 8.75 11.65
N LEU A 34 17.92 8.12 11.04
CA LEU A 34 16.62 8.74 10.85
C LEU A 34 15.93 9.00 12.19
N ALA A 35 15.95 8.04 13.12
CA ALA A 35 15.41 8.20 14.46
C ALA A 35 16.09 9.35 15.23
N THR A 36 17.40 9.51 15.09
CA THR A 36 18.16 10.64 15.68
C THR A 36 17.70 11.99 15.14
N LEU A 37 17.23 12.03 13.88
CA LEU A 37 16.65 13.21 13.25
C LEU A 37 15.14 13.36 13.53
N GLY A 38 14.53 12.41 14.26
CA GLY A 38 13.08 12.38 14.50
C GLY A 38 12.25 12.09 13.24
N LEU A 39 12.85 11.42 12.25
CA LEU A 39 12.20 11.09 10.98
C LEU A 39 11.91 9.59 10.91
N PRO A 40 10.71 9.17 10.49
CA PRO A 40 10.42 7.78 10.14
C PRO A 40 11.11 7.41 8.81
N PRO A 41 11.32 6.10 8.54
CA PRO A 41 11.74 5.65 7.22
C PRO A 41 10.75 6.12 6.14
N PRO A 42 11.22 6.65 5.00
CA PRO A 42 10.37 7.28 4.00
C PRO A 42 9.64 6.27 3.10
N PHE A 43 8.91 5.32 3.70
CA PHE A 43 8.21 4.25 2.97
C PHE A 43 7.20 4.79 1.95
N TRP A 44 6.59 5.95 2.23
CA TRP A 44 5.66 6.66 1.34
C TRP A 44 6.29 7.12 0.01
N ALA A 45 7.61 7.23 -0.02
CA ALA A 45 8.33 7.75 -1.19
C ALA A 45 8.59 6.68 -2.28
N PHE A 46 8.13 5.45 -2.07
CA PHE A 46 8.43 4.31 -2.96
C PHE A 46 7.17 3.51 -3.30
N ALA A 47 7.18 2.90 -4.50
CA ALA A 47 6.12 1.99 -4.93
C ALA A 47 6.54 0.54 -4.65
N TRP A 48 6.22 0.05 -3.46
CA TRP A 48 6.57 -1.29 -2.99
C TRP A 48 5.89 -2.40 -3.80
N ALA A 49 6.52 -3.57 -3.87
CA ALA A 49 6.08 -4.67 -4.71
C ALA A 49 4.66 -5.18 -4.37
N GLY A 50 4.34 -5.29 -3.07
CA GLY A 50 3.00 -5.70 -2.61
C GLY A 50 1.93 -4.70 -3.03
N GLY A 51 2.20 -3.40 -2.82
CA GLY A 51 1.31 -2.32 -3.25
C GLY A 51 1.09 -2.29 -4.77
N GLN A 52 2.15 -2.48 -5.57
CA GLN A 52 2.02 -2.58 -7.03
C GLN A 52 1.18 -3.79 -7.47
N GLY A 53 1.35 -4.95 -6.78
CA GLY A 53 0.55 -6.15 -7.03
C GLY A 53 -0.94 -5.93 -6.76
N VAL A 54 -1.29 -5.33 -5.61
CA VAL A 54 -2.70 -5.01 -5.29
C VAL A 54 -3.27 -4.00 -6.27
N ALA A 55 -2.54 -2.93 -6.59
CA ALA A 55 -2.99 -1.92 -7.54
C ALA A 55 -3.26 -2.53 -8.92
N ARG A 56 -2.38 -3.40 -9.42
CA ARG A 56 -2.59 -4.13 -10.68
C ARG A 56 -3.82 -5.03 -10.61
N TYR A 57 -3.95 -5.80 -9.54
CA TYR A 57 -5.12 -6.66 -9.34
C TYR A 57 -6.43 -5.87 -9.39
N VAL A 58 -6.50 -4.74 -8.69
CA VAL A 58 -7.69 -3.87 -8.65
C VAL A 58 -8.02 -3.31 -10.03
N LEU A 59 -7.02 -2.84 -10.78
CA LEU A 59 -7.23 -2.33 -12.15
C LEU A 59 -7.68 -3.42 -13.13
N ASP A 60 -7.17 -4.64 -12.98
CA ASP A 60 -7.56 -5.79 -13.82
C ASP A 60 -8.93 -6.36 -13.41
N HIS A 61 -9.32 -6.20 -12.14
CA HIS A 61 -10.56 -6.72 -11.57
C HIS A 61 -11.39 -5.59 -10.91
N PRO A 62 -11.85 -4.59 -11.67
CA PRO A 62 -12.52 -3.41 -11.12
C PRO A 62 -13.77 -3.73 -10.30
N ALA A 63 -14.43 -4.87 -10.53
CA ALA A 63 -15.55 -5.33 -9.74
C ALA A 63 -15.19 -5.58 -8.26
N SER A 64 -13.92 -5.76 -7.94
CA SER A 64 -13.46 -5.93 -6.55
C SER A 64 -13.70 -4.67 -5.70
N VAL A 65 -13.69 -3.48 -6.31
CA VAL A 65 -13.81 -2.19 -5.60
C VAL A 65 -14.92 -1.28 -6.12
N ARG A 66 -15.47 -1.56 -7.32
CA ARG A 66 -16.48 -0.69 -7.95
C ARG A 66 -17.70 -0.52 -7.08
N ASP A 67 -18.15 0.75 -6.91
CA ASP A 67 -19.28 1.18 -6.09
C ASP A 67 -19.17 0.84 -4.59
N LYS A 68 -17.97 0.48 -4.11
CA LYS A 68 -17.67 0.10 -2.74
C LYS A 68 -16.97 1.23 -1.97
N ASN A 69 -17.09 1.19 -0.63
CA ASN A 69 -16.27 1.98 0.29
C ASN A 69 -14.99 1.22 0.57
N VAL A 70 -13.85 1.82 0.23
CA VAL A 70 -12.53 1.18 0.27
C VAL A 70 -11.64 1.86 1.30
N LEU A 71 -10.96 1.06 2.10
CA LEU A 71 -9.82 1.49 2.89
C LEU A 71 -8.53 1.03 2.21
N ASP A 72 -7.65 1.97 1.85
CA ASP A 72 -6.24 1.73 1.55
C ASP A 72 -5.45 1.94 2.84
N PHE A 73 -5.11 0.83 3.50
CA PHE A 73 -4.45 0.81 4.80
C PHE A 73 -2.92 0.77 4.65
N ALA A 74 -2.21 1.56 5.45
CA ALA A 74 -0.78 1.81 5.34
C ALA A 74 -0.42 2.26 3.91
N SER A 75 -1.14 3.27 3.45
CA SER A 75 -1.29 3.68 2.05
C SER A 75 0.00 4.21 1.42
N GLY A 76 0.94 4.71 2.23
CA GLY A 76 2.23 5.24 1.80
C GLY A 76 2.09 6.33 0.73
N SER A 77 2.36 5.98 -0.52
CA SER A 77 2.24 6.88 -1.68
C SER A 77 0.80 7.12 -2.15
N GLY A 78 -0.18 6.37 -1.67
CA GLY A 78 -1.55 6.39 -2.17
C GLY A 78 -1.80 5.51 -3.40
N LEU A 79 -0.84 4.68 -3.79
CA LEU A 79 -0.89 3.88 -5.02
C LEU A 79 -2.16 3.03 -5.12
N VAL A 80 -2.47 2.27 -4.07
CA VAL A 80 -3.60 1.32 -4.07
C VAL A 80 -4.93 2.06 -4.00
N GLY A 81 -4.99 3.15 -3.23
CA GLY A 81 -6.15 4.03 -3.18
C GLY A 81 -6.45 4.68 -4.52
N ILE A 82 -5.42 5.17 -5.24
CA ILE A 82 -5.54 5.75 -6.58
C ILE A 82 -6.05 4.69 -7.56
N ALA A 83 -5.48 3.47 -7.54
CA ALA A 83 -5.97 2.37 -8.37
C ALA A 83 -7.46 2.07 -8.11
N SER A 84 -7.87 2.08 -6.83
CA SER A 84 -9.25 1.86 -6.42
C SER A 84 -10.20 2.94 -6.93
N ALA A 85 -9.80 4.20 -6.83
CA ALA A 85 -10.59 5.32 -7.35
C ALA A 85 -10.73 5.27 -8.87
N LEU A 86 -9.64 4.96 -9.61
CA LEU A 86 -9.66 4.77 -11.07
C LEU A 86 -10.54 3.57 -11.48
N ALA A 87 -10.58 2.51 -10.67
CA ALA A 87 -11.42 1.34 -10.89
C ALA A 87 -12.91 1.56 -10.55
N GLY A 88 -13.27 2.75 -10.04
CA GLY A 88 -14.66 3.15 -9.79
C GLY A 88 -15.14 2.89 -8.37
N ALA A 89 -14.27 2.84 -7.38
CA ALA A 89 -14.67 2.84 -5.97
C ALA A 89 -15.57 4.05 -5.67
N ARG A 90 -16.60 3.85 -4.82
CA ARG A 90 -17.52 4.92 -4.43
C ARG A 90 -16.84 5.96 -3.55
N HIS A 91 -16.06 5.50 -2.61
CA HIS A 91 -15.32 6.30 -1.66
C HIS A 91 -14.03 5.57 -1.27
N VAL A 92 -12.92 6.29 -1.21
CA VAL A 92 -11.62 5.73 -0.85
C VAL A 92 -11.02 6.54 0.29
N VAL A 93 -10.80 5.87 1.41
CA VAL A 93 -10.00 6.37 2.54
C VAL A 93 -8.58 5.83 2.36
N ALA A 94 -7.60 6.72 2.22
CA ALA A 94 -6.18 6.37 2.21
C ALA A 94 -5.58 6.75 3.56
N CYS A 95 -5.23 5.74 4.37
CA CYS A 95 -4.80 5.94 5.75
C CYS A 95 -3.34 5.53 5.96
N ASP A 96 -2.59 6.43 6.58
CA ASP A 96 -1.21 6.16 6.99
C ASP A 96 -0.89 6.93 8.28
N ILE A 97 -0.07 6.34 9.15
CA ILE A 97 0.36 7.00 10.39
C ILE A 97 1.50 7.99 10.17
N ASP A 98 2.24 7.86 9.05
CA ASP A 98 3.33 8.77 8.72
C ASP A 98 2.79 10.14 8.28
N PRO A 99 3.17 11.24 8.97
CA PRO A 99 2.73 12.57 8.60
C PRO A 99 3.14 13.00 7.19
N PHE A 100 4.20 12.42 6.63
CA PHE A 100 4.66 12.72 5.28
C PHE A 100 3.90 11.98 4.19
N ALA A 101 3.23 10.88 4.53
CA ALA A 101 2.37 10.16 3.59
C ALA A 101 1.15 11.02 3.15
N LEU A 102 0.55 11.79 4.06
CA LEU A 102 -0.64 12.58 3.73
C LEU A 102 -0.45 13.56 2.56
N PRO A 103 0.58 14.43 2.59
CA PRO A 103 0.85 15.31 1.45
C PRO A 103 1.25 14.53 0.19
N ALA A 104 1.91 13.36 0.31
CA ALA A 104 2.22 12.51 -0.82
C ALA A 104 0.95 11.94 -1.46
N ILE A 105 0.04 11.39 -0.66
CA ILE A 105 -1.28 10.89 -1.11
C ILE A 105 -2.04 11.99 -1.85
N ALA A 106 -2.14 13.20 -1.27
CA ALA A 106 -2.87 14.30 -1.87
C ALA A 106 -2.30 14.74 -3.23
N LEU A 107 -0.97 14.85 -3.34
CA LEU A 107 -0.29 15.21 -4.59
C LEU A 107 -0.44 14.11 -5.65
N ASN A 108 -0.27 12.85 -5.25
CA ASN A 108 -0.39 11.74 -6.17
C ASN A 108 -1.83 11.56 -6.65
N ALA A 109 -2.82 11.72 -5.78
CA ALA A 109 -4.24 11.71 -6.18
C ALA A 109 -4.54 12.83 -7.19
N ALA A 110 -4.06 14.05 -6.94
CA ALA A 110 -4.21 15.17 -7.87
C ALA A 110 -3.54 14.90 -9.22
N ALA A 111 -2.33 14.31 -9.25
CA ALA A 111 -1.61 13.96 -10.47
C ALA A 111 -2.35 12.93 -11.34
N ASN A 112 -3.25 12.14 -10.75
CA ASN A 112 -4.08 11.16 -11.42
C ASN A 112 -5.54 11.61 -11.63
N GLY A 113 -5.89 12.84 -11.23
CA GLY A 113 -7.23 13.39 -11.37
C GLY A 113 -8.29 12.68 -10.52
N VAL A 114 -7.90 12.06 -9.41
CA VAL A 114 -8.80 11.36 -8.48
C VAL A 114 -8.84 12.05 -7.11
N PHE A 115 -9.87 11.76 -6.35
CA PHE A 115 -9.99 12.20 -4.96
C PHE A 115 -9.86 11.02 -4.00
N LEU A 116 -9.03 11.18 -2.98
CA LEU A 116 -8.91 10.27 -1.85
C LEU A 116 -9.11 11.06 -0.55
N GLU A 117 -9.83 10.48 0.41
CA GLU A 117 -9.84 10.99 1.77
C GLU A 117 -8.57 10.54 2.48
N ALA A 118 -7.56 11.40 2.57
CA ALA A 118 -6.32 11.11 3.27
C ALA A 118 -6.50 11.26 4.78
N ARG A 119 -6.17 10.24 5.57
CA ARG A 119 -6.29 10.22 7.03
C ARG A 119 -4.99 9.82 7.69
N ARG A 120 -4.71 10.45 8.85
CA ARG A 120 -3.59 10.12 9.71
C ARG A 120 -4.10 9.55 11.03
N ASP A 121 -4.62 8.34 10.98
CA ASP A 121 -5.17 7.67 12.14
C ASP A 121 -4.54 6.28 12.30
N ASP A 122 -4.38 5.82 13.52
CA ASP A 122 -4.21 4.39 13.78
C ASP A 122 -5.60 3.74 13.77
N LEU A 123 -5.88 2.99 12.71
CA LEU A 123 -7.17 2.33 12.51
C LEU A 123 -7.20 0.87 12.97
N ILE A 124 -6.08 0.34 13.50
CA ILE A 124 -6.02 -1.04 13.98
C ILE A 124 -7.06 -1.26 15.09
N GLY A 125 -7.85 -2.31 14.95
CA GLY A 125 -8.95 -2.62 15.88
C GLY A 125 -10.25 -1.88 15.61
N SER A 126 -10.27 -0.93 14.66
CA SER A 126 -11.47 -0.20 14.27
C SER A 126 -12.23 -0.93 13.15
N ASP A 127 -13.55 -0.73 13.11
CA ASP A 127 -14.39 -1.08 11.97
C ASP A 127 -15.12 0.18 11.52
N GLY A 128 -14.73 0.70 10.37
CA GLY A 128 -15.31 1.91 9.77
C GLY A 128 -16.42 1.62 8.76
N GLY A 129 -16.89 0.38 8.67
CA GLY A 129 -17.91 -0.04 7.70
C GLY A 129 -17.39 -0.06 6.26
N TRP A 130 -16.11 -0.40 6.09
CA TRP A 130 -15.54 -0.58 4.75
C TRP A 130 -16.04 -1.86 4.10
N ASP A 131 -16.41 -1.77 2.82
CA ASP A 131 -16.75 -2.95 2.02
C ASP A 131 -15.48 -3.72 1.62
N VAL A 132 -14.36 -2.99 1.42
CA VAL A 132 -13.05 -3.55 1.04
C VAL A 132 -11.92 -2.89 1.81
N VAL A 133 -10.99 -3.68 2.29
CA VAL A 133 -9.73 -3.23 2.91
C VAL A 133 -8.56 -3.77 2.10
N LEU A 134 -7.70 -2.88 1.66
CA LEU A 134 -6.54 -3.16 0.83
C LEU A 134 -5.26 -2.80 1.57
N ALA A 135 -4.23 -3.65 1.49
CA ALA A 135 -2.91 -3.34 2.05
C ALA A 135 -1.79 -3.98 1.24
N GLY A 136 -0.66 -3.30 1.12
CA GLY A 136 0.55 -3.82 0.46
C GLY A 136 1.75 -3.84 1.40
N ASP A 137 2.52 -4.93 1.39
CA ASP A 137 3.81 -5.06 2.10
C ASP A 137 3.75 -4.87 3.64
N VAL A 138 2.63 -5.16 4.30
CA VAL A 138 2.42 -4.84 5.72
C VAL A 138 2.95 -5.89 6.71
N PHE A 139 3.49 -7.02 6.25
CA PHE A 139 3.92 -8.12 7.13
C PHE A 139 5.45 -8.22 7.30
N TYR A 140 6.14 -7.08 7.29
CA TYR A 140 7.61 -7.01 7.43
C TYR A 140 8.10 -6.98 8.88
N ASP A 141 7.27 -6.54 9.82
CA ASP A 141 7.57 -6.45 11.26
C ASP A 141 6.66 -7.38 12.06
N LYS A 142 7.23 -8.07 13.07
CA LYS A 142 6.50 -9.05 13.87
C LYS A 142 5.42 -8.43 14.73
N ALA A 143 5.74 -7.36 15.45
CA ALA A 143 4.80 -6.72 16.38
C ALA A 143 3.63 -6.09 15.63
N PHE A 144 3.89 -5.57 14.44
CA PHE A 144 2.87 -5.05 13.54
C PHE A 144 1.99 -6.18 12.98
N ALA A 145 2.57 -7.27 12.50
CA ALA A 145 1.83 -8.42 12.02
C ALA A 145 0.95 -9.06 13.10
N ASP A 146 1.44 -9.14 14.35
CA ASP A 146 0.69 -9.67 15.50
C ASP A 146 -0.59 -8.85 15.81
N GLN A 147 -0.63 -7.57 15.43
CA GLN A 147 -1.81 -6.71 15.56
C GLN A 147 -2.71 -6.76 14.32
N LEU A 148 -2.11 -6.80 13.12
CA LEU A 148 -2.85 -6.79 11.86
C LEU A 148 -3.65 -8.07 11.63
N ILE A 149 -3.06 -9.23 11.91
CA ILE A 149 -3.69 -10.52 11.61
C ILE A 149 -5.05 -10.67 12.31
N PRO A 150 -5.18 -10.46 13.63
CA PRO A 150 -6.49 -10.54 14.29
C PRO A 150 -7.47 -9.46 13.81
N TRP A 151 -6.98 -8.25 13.51
CA TRP A 151 -7.82 -7.17 13.03
C TRP A 151 -8.38 -7.47 11.63
N PHE A 152 -7.53 -7.86 10.68
CA PHE A 152 -7.96 -8.23 9.32
C PHE A 152 -8.90 -9.43 9.32
N THR A 153 -8.63 -10.43 10.18
CA THR A 153 -9.53 -11.58 10.37
C THR A 153 -10.89 -11.13 10.90
N SER A 154 -10.91 -10.19 11.85
CA SER A 154 -12.16 -9.63 12.39
C SER A 154 -12.95 -8.90 11.30
N LEU A 155 -12.30 -8.01 10.51
CA LEU A 155 -12.95 -7.30 9.42
C LEU A 155 -13.54 -8.26 8.38
N ALA A 156 -12.79 -9.30 7.99
CA ALA A 156 -13.27 -10.33 7.07
C ALA A 156 -14.49 -11.08 7.63
N THR A 157 -14.46 -11.43 8.93
CA THR A 157 -15.59 -12.10 9.61
C THR A 157 -16.85 -11.21 9.65
N HIS A 158 -16.69 -9.87 9.74
CA HIS A 158 -17.77 -8.91 9.72
C HIS A 158 -18.24 -8.52 8.30
N GLY A 159 -17.65 -9.13 7.27
CA GLY A 159 -18.13 -9.02 5.89
C GLY A 159 -17.33 -8.09 4.98
N ALA A 160 -16.25 -7.48 5.44
CA ALA A 160 -15.34 -6.74 4.58
C ALA A 160 -14.49 -7.72 3.74
N GLU A 161 -14.24 -7.39 2.48
CA GLU A 161 -13.27 -8.10 1.65
C GLU A 161 -11.86 -7.57 1.94
N VAL A 162 -11.03 -8.33 2.68
CA VAL A 162 -9.67 -7.92 3.01
C VAL A 162 -8.69 -8.54 2.02
N ILE A 163 -8.06 -7.69 1.20
CA ILE A 163 -7.11 -8.08 0.14
C ILE A 163 -5.72 -7.52 0.46
N VAL A 164 -4.71 -8.39 0.44
CA VAL A 164 -3.33 -8.01 0.74
C VAL A 164 -2.37 -8.45 -0.37
N GLY A 165 -1.40 -7.61 -0.69
CA GLY A 165 -0.30 -7.93 -1.59
C GLY A 165 0.99 -8.15 -0.82
N ASP A 166 1.66 -9.27 -1.08
CA ASP A 166 2.88 -9.62 -0.35
C ASP A 166 3.89 -10.36 -1.23
N PRO A 167 5.17 -9.93 -1.26
CA PRO A 167 6.24 -10.60 -2.00
C PRO A 167 6.91 -11.73 -1.21
N GLY A 168 6.38 -12.13 -0.06
CA GLY A 168 6.95 -13.15 0.82
C GLY A 168 7.66 -12.55 2.03
N ARG A 169 7.07 -11.52 2.67
CA ARG A 169 7.58 -10.93 3.91
C ARG A 169 7.60 -11.95 5.05
N SER A 170 8.47 -11.75 6.03
CA SER A 170 8.83 -12.74 7.05
C SER A 170 7.66 -13.18 7.94
N TYR A 171 6.66 -12.32 8.15
CA TYR A 171 5.55 -12.57 9.07
C TYR A 171 4.21 -12.74 8.37
N PHE A 172 4.26 -13.05 7.08
CA PHE A 172 3.07 -13.24 6.24
C PHE A 172 2.24 -14.47 6.68
N PRO A 173 0.93 -14.34 7.01
CA PRO A 173 0.10 -15.38 7.58
C PRO A 173 -0.55 -16.29 6.50
N LYS A 174 0.25 -16.93 5.67
CA LYS A 174 -0.20 -17.67 4.47
C LYS A 174 -1.36 -18.64 4.72
N ASN A 175 -1.43 -19.24 5.91
CA ASN A 175 -2.44 -20.26 6.23
C ASN A 175 -3.86 -19.70 6.42
N LEU A 176 -4.00 -18.36 6.51
CA LEU A 176 -5.28 -17.66 6.73
C LEU A 176 -5.82 -17.03 5.46
N LEU A 177 -5.16 -17.26 4.30
CA LEU A 177 -5.44 -16.53 3.09
C LEU A 177 -5.65 -17.43 1.89
N HIS A 178 -6.47 -16.95 0.95
CA HIS A 178 -6.67 -17.54 -0.38
C HIS A 178 -5.96 -16.70 -1.44
N GLU A 179 -5.19 -17.37 -2.31
CA GLU A 179 -4.51 -16.73 -3.43
C GLU A 179 -5.53 -16.22 -4.47
N LEU A 180 -5.44 -14.96 -4.84
CA LEU A 180 -6.24 -14.34 -5.90
C LEU A 180 -5.47 -14.21 -7.21
N GLY A 181 -4.18 -13.98 -7.15
CA GLY A 181 -3.33 -13.84 -8.33
C GLY A 181 -1.86 -13.65 -8.00
N VAL A 182 -1.01 -13.92 -8.97
CA VAL A 182 0.45 -13.81 -8.85
C VAL A 182 0.97 -12.88 -9.93
N TYR A 183 1.80 -11.94 -9.51
CA TYR A 183 2.39 -10.92 -10.37
C TYR A 183 3.91 -10.96 -10.30
N THR A 184 4.54 -10.69 -11.42
CA THR A 184 5.99 -10.52 -11.52
C THR A 184 6.26 -9.02 -11.58
N VAL A 185 6.56 -8.43 -10.41
CA VAL A 185 6.69 -6.99 -10.24
C VAL A 185 8.14 -6.57 -10.45
N PRO A 186 8.45 -5.74 -11.46
CA PRO A 186 9.77 -5.13 -11.57
C PRO A 186 10.01 -4.20 -10.37
N VAL A 187 11.15 -4.35 -9.76
CA VAL A 187 11.60 -3.56 -8.61
C VAL A 187 13.07 -3.18 -8.80
N THR A 188 13.60 -2.37 -7.91
CA THR A 188 15.00 -1.99 -7.97
C THR A 188 15.79 -2.71 -6.90
N ARG A 189 17.02 -3.06 -7.21
CA ARG A 189 17.91 -3.77 -6.27
C ARG A 189 18.18 -2.99 -4.99
N VAL A 190 18.11 -1.67 -5.07
CA VAL A 190 18.34 -0.79 -3.90
C VAL A 190 17.22 -0.92 -2.87
N LEU A 191 15.98 -1.09 -3.34
CA LEU A 191 14.80 -1.17 -2.47
C LEU A 191 14.50 -2.60 -2.00
N GLU A 192 14.70 -3.59 -2.87
CA GLU A 192 14.13 -4.92 -2.67
C GLU A 192 15.17 -6.07 -2.80
N ASP A 193 16.46 -5.77 -2.88
CA ASP A 193 17.56 -6.74 -3.11
C ASP A 193 17.36 -7.63 -4.34
N ALA A 194 16.54 -7.20 -5.30
CA ALA A 194 16.19 -7.94 -6.51
C ALA A 194 15.82 -6.99 -7.63
N GLU A 195 15.78 -7.46 -8.87
CA GLU A 195 15.26 -6.71 -10.03
C GLU A 195 13.77 -7.02 -10.28
N VAL A 196 13.31 -8.13 -9.71
CA VAL A 196 11.94 -8.62 -9.85
C VAL A 196 11.52 -9.30 -8.56
N LYS A 197 10.30 -9.00 -8.10
CA LYS A 197 9.65 -9.71 -6.99
C LYS A 197 8.44 -10.47 -7.49
N ARG A 198 8.36 -11.76 -7.13
CA ARG A 198 7.13 -12.52 -7.26
C ARG A 198 6.19 -12.11 -6.14
N THR A 199 5.20 -11.30 -6.48
CA THR A 199 4.21 -10.76 -5.55
C THR A 199 2.90 -11.50 -5.72
N THR A 200 2.34 -11.97 -4.64
CA THR A 200 1.03 -12.64 -4.65
C THR A 200 0.00 -11.75 -3.97
N VAL A 201 -1.17 -11.65 -4.59
CA VAL A 201 -2.34 -10.98 -4.01
C VAL A 201 -3.23 -12.04 -3.38
N TRP A 202 -3.64 -11.79 -2.15
CA TRP A 202 -4.35 -12.73 -1.29
C TRP A 202 -5.59 -12.09 -0.70
N ARG A 203 -6.57 -12.91 -0.35
CA ARG A 203 -7.75 -12.52 0.41
C ARG A 203 -7.80 -13.28 1.72
N PHE A 204 -8.08 -12.59 2.81
CA PHE A 204 -8.39 -13.22 4.09
C PHE A 204 -9.66 -14.08 3.97
N ALA A 205 -9.61 -15.27 4.62
CA ALA A 205 -10.69 -16.25 4.59
C ALA A 205 -11.87 -15.85 5.47
#